data_41f3b5df80a66fbd9df0ee1a702c8556
#
_entry.id   41f3b5df80a66fbd9df0ee1a702c8556
#
_cell.length_a   1.000
_cell.length_b   1.000
_cell.length_c   1.000
_cell.angle_alpha   90.00
_cell.angle_beta   90.00
_cell.angle_gamma   90.00
#
_symmetry.space_group_name_H-M   'P 1'
#
loop_
_entity.id
_entity.type
_entity.pdbx_description
1 polymer ?
#
loop_
_entity_poly.entity_id
_entity_poly.type
_entity_poly.pdbx_seq_one_letter_code
_entity_poly.pdbx_strand_id
1 'polypeptide(L)'
;MSNLVDFQIRALCRESGLVEPFLPEMINPASIDVTLGNKILSEGLICGPEALRTRWVEHDLADDEEYILTPGAFILAHTNEYVRVPVNLEANFQLKSSRGREGLDHLLAGYIDPGFHGQITLELTNVNQRHNLTLKPGMRIGQLRFGRLKEVPTRSYAKTGRYMNDKGAIPSKG
;
A
#
# COMPACT_ATOMS: atom_id res chain seq x y z
N MET A 1 2.82 23.07 -4.88
CA MET A 1 2.04 21.86 -4.54
C MET A 1 1.54 22.06 -3.11
N SER A 2 0.24 21.89 -2.83
CA SER A 2 -0.32 22.02 -1.48
C SER A 2 -0.86 20.65 -1.04
N ASN A 3 -0.45 20.23 0.16
CA ASN A 3 -0.99 19.01 0.74
C ASN A 3 -2.39 19.24 1.28
N LEU A 4 -3.22 18.21 1.22
CA LEU A 4 -4.52 18.20 1.88
C LEU A 4 -4.34 18.03 3.40
N VAL A 5 -5.21 18.67 4.16
CA VAL A 5 -5.27 18.54 5.61
C VAL A 5 -6.51 17.72 6.05
N ASP A 6 -6.60 17.44 7.32
CA ASP A 6 -7.57 16.54 7.94
C ASP A 6 -9.03 16.73 7.49
N PHE A 7 -9.57 17.96 7.55
CA PHE A 7 -10.96 18.21 7.17
C PHE A 7 -11.20 18.03 5.66
N GLN A 8 -10.20 18.31 4.80
CA GLN A 8 -10.28 18.13 3.35
C GLN A 8 -10.26 16.64 3.00
N ILE A 9 -9.38 15.86 3.63
CA ILE A 9 -9.31 14.40 3.46
C ILE A 9 -10.64 13.78 3.91
N ARG A 10 -11.16 14.20 5.08
CA ARG A 10 -12.46 13.75 5.61
C ARG A 10 -13.61 14.01 4.66
N ALA A 11 -13.68 15.21 4.08
CA ALA A 11 -14.71 15.58 3.11
C ALA A 11 -14.64 14.65 1.89
N LEU A 12 -13.47 14.49 1.28
CA LEU A 12 -13.30 13.64 0.10
C LEU A 12 -13.59 12.15 0.37
N CYS A 13 -13.22 11.63 1.55
CA CYS A 13 -13.57 10.26 1.92
C CYS A 13 -15.10 10.06 1.97
N ARG A 14 -15.85 11.03 2.53
CA ARG A 14 -17.30 10.95 2.66
C ARG A 14 -18.04 11.19 1.34
N GLU A 15 -17.58 12.13 0.53
CA GLU A 15 -18.28 12.61 -0.66
C GLU A 15 -17.94 11.80 -1.92
N SER A 16 -16.69 11.33 -2.03
CA SER A 16 -16.18 10.68 -3.24
C SER A 16 -15.51 9.32 -3.01
N GLY A 17 -15.49 8.83 -1.76
CA GLY A 17 -14.87 7.54 -1.45
C GLY A 17 -13.36 7.54 -1.70
N LEU A 18 -12.66 8.64 -1.37
CA LEU A 18 -11.20 8.76 -1.55
C LEU A 18 -10.46 7.56 -0.97
N VAL A 19 -10.87 7.09 0.21
CA VAL A 19 -10.37 5.88 0.88
C VAL A 19 -11.57 5.12 1.46
N GLU A 20 -11.72 3.85 1.15
CA GLU A 20 -12.81 2.97 1.60
C GLU A 20 -12.28 1.60 2.07
N PRO A 21 -12.72 1.08 3.24
CA PRO A 21 -13.64 1.73 4.18
C PRO A 21 -13.03 2.95 4.86
N PHE A 22 -13.86 3.96 5.13
CA PHE A 22 -13.43 5.18 5.81
C PHE A 22 -13.77 5.13 7.30
N LEU A 23 -12.75 5.20 8.13
CA LEU A 23 -12.85 5.30 9.59
C LEU A 23 -12.33 6.67 10.05
N PRO A 24 -13.16 7.53 10.68
CA PRO A 24 -12.76 8.88 11.07
C PRO A 24 -11.54 8.98 11.97
N GLU A 25 -11.31 7.96 12.82
CA GLU A 25 -10.17 7.85 13.73
C GLU A 25 -8.83 7.55 13.04
N MET A 26 -8.87 7.23 11.73
CA MET A 26 -7.66 7.04 10.92
C MET A 26 -7.09 8.37 10.39
N ILE A 27 -7.82 9.48 10.54
CA ILE A 27 -7.36 10.78 10.05
C ILE A 27 -6.30 11.38 10.98
N ASN A 28 -5.20 11.77 10.39
CA ASN A 28 -4.12 12.54 11.00
C ASN A 28 -4.16 14.00 10.47
N PRO A 29 -3.37 14.95 11.00
CA PRO A 29 -3.43 16.37 10.59
C PRO A 29 -3.26 16.62 9.08
N ALA A 30 -2.49 15.78 8.35
CA ALA A 30 -2.27 15.91 6.90
C ALA A 30 -2.11 14.56 6.19
N SER A 31 -2.72 13.52 6.71
CA SER A 31 -2.73 12.17 6.15
C SER A 31 -3.89 11.35 6.67
N ILE A 32 -4.11 10.18 6.10
CA ILE A 32 -5.00 9.15 6.64
C ILE A 32 -4.22 7.85 6.76
N ASP A 33 -4.36 7.17 7.90
CA ASP A 33 -3.78 5.85 8.11
C ASP A 33 -4.47 4.81 7.22
N VAL A 34 -3.72 3.82 6.78
CA VAL A 34 -4.21 2.63 6.09
C VAL A 34 -3.72 1.38 6.79
N THR A 35 -4.47 0.29 6.61
CA THR A 35 -4.23 -0.98 7.27
C THR A 35 -3.75 -2.04 6.30
N LEU A 36 -3.07 -3.05 6.82
CA LEU A 36 -2.60 -4.20 6.06
C LEU A 36 -3.79 -5.09 5.68
N GLY A 37 -3.87 -5.46 4.40
CA GLY A 37 -4.82 -6.47 3.93
C GLY A 37 -4.42 -7.89 4.35
N ASN A 38 -5.25 -8.85 3.98
CA ASN A 38 -5.09 -10.24 4.39
C ASN A 38 -4.25 -11.10 3.44
N LYS A 39 -3.97 -10.62 2.22
CA LYS A 39 -3.20 -11.38 1.23
C LYS A 39 -1.75 -10.95 1.21
N ILE A 40 -0.86 -11.93 1.34
CA ILE A 40 0.59 -11.76 1.23
C ILE A 40 1.13 -12.69 0.16
N LEU A 41 2.05 -12.20 -0.66
CA LEU A 41 2.83 -12.99 -1.60
C LEU A 41 4.28 -13.02 -1.13
N SER A 42 4.80 -14.19 -0.80
CA SER A 42 6.22 -14.38 -0.48
C SER A 42 6.98 -15.01 -1.65
N GLU A 43 8.29 -14.81 -1.68
CA GLU A 43 9.14 -15.47 -2.66
C GLU A 43 9.15 -17.00 -2.43
N GLY A 44 8.86 -17.74 -3.48
CA GLY A 44 9.00 -19.20 -3.48
C GLY A 44 10.39 -19.64 -3.92
N LEU A 45 10.84 -20.77 -3.40
CA LEU A 45 12.05 -21.41 -3.88
C LEU A 45 11.80 -21.99 -5.29
N ILE A 46 12.58 -21.56 -6.27
CA ILE A 46 12.58 -22.11 -7.62
C ILE A 46 13.84 -22.98 -7.77
N CYS A 47 13.63 -24.28 -7.97
CA CYS A 47 14.70 -25.23 -8.27
C CYS A 47 14.71 -25.53 -9.77
N GLY A 48 15.89 -25.49 -10.41
CA GLY A 48 16.08 -25.88 -11.81
C GLY A 48 16.29 -24.74 -12.81
N PRO A 49 16.20 -25.02 -14.12
CA PRO A 49 16.50 -24.05 -15.20
C PRO A 49 15.59 -22.82 -15.23
N GLU A 50 14.45 -22.86 -14.54
CA GLU A 50 13.51 -21.73 -14.40
C GLU A 50 13.81 -20.81 -13.23
N ALA A 51 14.96 -20.99 -12.55
CA ALA A 51 15.37 -20.24 -11.37
C ALA A 51 15.47 -18.71 -11.57
N LEU A 52 15.31 -18.21 -12.78
CA LEU A 52 15.27 -16.76 -13.11
C LEU A 52 13.88 -16.15 -13.00
N ARG A 53 12.83 -16.93 -12.72
CA ARG A 53 11.48 -16.43 -12.56
C ARG A 53 11.07 -16.53 -11.11
N THR A 54 10.89 -15.39 -10.45
CA THR A 54 10.32 -15.34 -9.10
C THR A 54 8.94 -15.97 -9.11
N ARG A 55 8.80 -17.10 -8.40
CA ARG A 55 7.50 -17.70 -8.15
C ARG A 55 6.97 -17.21 -6.82
N TRP A 56 5.78 -16.65 -6.83
CA TRP A 56 5.10 -16.20 -5.62
C TRP A 56 4.34 -17.34 -4.96
N VAL A 57 4.43 -17.40 -3.64
CA VAL A 57 3.58 -18.23 -2.78
C VAL A 57 2.56 -17.31 -2.12
N GLU A 58 1.29 -17.61 -2.34
CA GLU A 58 0.17 -16.84 -1.81
C GLU A 58 -0.21 -17.33 -0.41
N HIS A 59 -0.42 -16.39 0.50
CA HIS A 59 -0.90 -16.60 1.86
C HIS A 59 -2.15 -15.73 2.04
N ASP A 60 -3.29 -16.37 2.26
CA ASP A 60 -4.54 -15.73 2.65
C ASP A 60 -4.70 -15.90 4.16
N LEU A 61 -4.51 -14.82 4.92
CA LEU A 61 -4.53 -14.83 6.37
C LEU A 61 -5.96 -14.63 6.89
N ALA A 62 -6.36 -15.41 7.88
CA ALA A 62 -7.52 -15.11 8.69
C ALA A 62 -7.28 -13.87 9.57
N ASP A 63 -8.34 -13.27 10.12
CA ASP A 63 -8.25 -12.02 10.89
C ASP A 63 -7.36 -12.14 12.15
N ASP A 64 -7.26 -13.33 12.73
CA ASP A 64 -6.44 -13.64 13.91
C ASP A 64 -5.11 -14.31 13.56
N GLU A 65 -4.85 -14.55 12.29
CA GLU A 65 -3.62 -15.19 11.82
C GLU A 65 -2.47 -14.18 11.67
N GLU A 66 -1.26 -14.67 11.88
CA GLU A 66 -0.03 -13.88 11.82
C GLU A 66 0.89 -14.39 10.72
N TYR A 67 1.48 -13.47 9.96
CA TYR A 67 2.57 -13.76 9.06
C TYR A 67 3.91 -13.36 9.70
N ILE A 68 4.86 -14.29 9.75
CA ILE A 68 6.20 -14.04 10.28
C ILE A 68 7.14 -13.65 9.13
N LEU A 69 7.51 -12.38 9.09
CA LEU A 69 8.47 -11.85 8.14
C LEU A 69 9.88 -11.95 8.73
N THR A 70 10.65 -12.90 8.22
CA THR A 70 12.03 -13.17 8.69
C THR A 70 13.00 -12.08 8.21
N PRO A 71 14.18 -11.95 8.87
CA PRO A 71 15.20 -10.99 8.45
C PRO A 71 15.60 -11.12 6.99
N GLY A 72 15.61 -10.00 6.27
CA GLY A 72 15.97 -9.93 4.85
C GLY A 72 14.91 -10.45 3.89
N ALA A 73 13.81 -11.02 4.38
CA ALA A 73 12.73 -11.48 3.50
C ALA A 73 12.01 -10.31 2.83
N PHE A 74 11.60 -10.53 1.58
CA PHE A 74 10.79 -9.63 0.77
C PHE A 74 9.43 -10.25 0.49
N ILE A 75 8.39 -9.43 0.61
CA ILE A 75 7.01 -9.83 0.31
C ILE A 75 6.28 -8.73 -0.46
N LEU A 76 5.22 -9.12 -1.16
CA LEU A 76 4.18 -8.21 -1.59
C LEU A 76 2.97 -8.38 -0.67
N ALA A 77 2.49 -7.26 -0.17
CA ALA A 77 1.25 -7.17 0.61
C ALA A 77 0.33 -6.14 -0.05
N HIS A 78 -0.77 -5.78 0.59
CA HIS A 78 -1.64 -4.73 0.08
C HIS A 78 -2.33 -3.96 1.21
N THR A 79 -2.85 -2.78 0.88
CA THR A 79 -3.73 -2.05 1.79
C THR A 79 -5.09 -2.75 1.86
N ASN A 80 -5.68 -2.81 3.06
CA ASN A 80 -7.07 -3.26 3.19
C ASN A 80 -8.03 -2.28 2.49
N GLU A 81 -7.70 -1.00 2.52
CA GLU A 81 -8.50 0.06 1.93
C GLU A 81 -8.36 0.10 0.40
N TYR A 82 -9.47 0.35 -0.26
CA TYR A 82 -9.54 0.72 -1.67
C TYR A 82 -9.40 2.24 -1.78
N VAL A 83 -8.50 2.70 -2.63
CA VAL A 83 -8.16 4.13 -2.78
C VAL A 83 -8.62 4.61 -4.16
N ARG A 84 -9.25 5.80 -4.21
CA ARG A 84 -9.66 6.47 -5.45
C ARG A 84 -9.05 7.86 -5.50
N VAL A 85 -7.89 7.97 -6.14
CA VAL A 85 -7.19 9.26 -6.30
C VAL A 85 -7.83 10.04 -7.46
N PRO A 86 -8.45 11.21 -7.19
CA PRO A 86 -8.97 12.06 -8.26
C PRO A 86 -7.87 12.54 -9.20
N VAL A 87 -8.23 12.87 -10.45
CA VAL A 87 -7.25 13.29 -11.48
C VAL A 87 -6.53 14.61 -11.17
N ASN A 88 -7.02 15.39 -10.23
CA ASN A 88 -6.41 16.65 -9.76
C ASN A 88 -5.61 16.49 -8.46
N LEU A 89 -5.46 15.26 -7.98
CA LEU A 89 -4.63 14.90 -6.82
C LEU A 89 -3.61 13.85 -7.21
N GLU A 90 -2.50 13.85 -6.50
CA GLU A 90 -1.59 12.72 -6.39
C GLU A 90 -1.63 12.20 -4.95
N ALA A 91 -1.18 10.98 -4.73
CA ALA A 91 -1.03 10.46 -3.39
C ALA A 91 0.37 9.85 -3.18
N ASN A 92 0.75 9.72 -1.91
CA ASN A 92 2.01 9.10 -1.53
C ASN A 92 1.80 8.25 -0.29
N PHE A 93 2.16 6.98 -0.38
CA PHE A 93 2.18 6.06 0.75
C PHE A 93 3.49 6.23 1.52
N GLN A 94 3.40 6.23 2.83
CA GLN A 94 4.55 6.20 3.74
C GLN A 94 4.25 5.25 4.88
N LEU A 95 5.23 4.45 5.29
CA LEU A 95 5.11 3.62 6.48
C LEU A 95 4.79 4.47 7.72
N LYS A 96 4.03 3.91 8.65
CA LYS A 96 3.97 4.44 10.02
C LYS A 96 5.36 4.42 10.61
N SER A 97 5.75 5.52 11.28
CA SER A 97 7.07 5.62 11.91
C SER A 97 7.32 4.51 12.95
N SER A 98 6.27 4.01 13.60
CA SER A 98 6.36 2.84 14.49
C SER A 98 6.82 1.59 13.74
N ARG A 99 6.27 1.33 12.55
CA ARG A 99 6.66 0.18 11.73
C ARG A 99 8.10 0.30 11.22
N GLY A 100 8.50 1.50 10.77
CA GLY A 100 9.89 1.75 10.40
C GLY A 100 10.88 1.55 11.56
N ARG A 101 10.50 1.93 12.79
CA ARG A 101 11.31 1.71 13.99
C ARG A 101 11.42 0.26 14.40
N GLU A 102 10.47 -0.59 14.03
CA GLU A 102 10.54 -2.04 14.21
C GLU A 102 11.43 -2.71 13.17
N GLY A 103 11.84 -1.99 12.12
CA GLY A 103 12.69 -2.51 11.04
C GLY A 103 11.90 -2.99 9.81
N LEU A 104 10.66 -2.54 9.66
CA LEU A 104 9.93 -2.73 8.39
C LEU A 104 10.30 -1.61 7.41
N ASP A 105 10.53 -1.96 6.14
CA ASP A 105 10.73 -1.02 5.04
C ASP A 105 9.77 -1.33 3.87
N HIS A 106 9.40 -0.30 3.08
CA HIS A 106 8.55 -0.42 1.89
C HIS A 106 9.27 -0.05 0.58
N LEU A 107 10.57 -0.09 0.54
CA LEU A 107 11.44 0.11 -0.63
C LEU A 107 11.18 1.40 -1.41
N LEU A 108 10.61 2.43 -0.79
CA LEU A 108 10.30 3.75 -1.36
C LEU A 108 9.33 3.75 -2.57
N ALA A 109 8.64 2.65 -2.85
CA ALA A 109 7.67 2.53 -3.95
C ALA A 109 6.29 3.10 -3.58
N GLY A 110 6.24 4.32 -3.07
CA GLY A 110 5.04 4.90 -2.45
C GLY A 110 4.27 5.90 -3.31
N TYR A 111 4.69 6.18 -4.55
CA TYR A 111 4.01 7.17 -5.39
C TYR A 111 2.74 6.58 -6.04
N ILE A 112 1.65 7.34 -5.99
CA ILE A 112 0.35 6.95 -6.51
C ILE A 112 -0.16 8.05 -7.44
N ASP A 113 -0.29 7.69 -8.70
CA ASP A 113 -0.61 8.59 -9.80
C ASP A 113 -2.04 9.17 -9.71
N PRO A 114 -2.25 10.38 -10.28
CA PRO A 114 -3.58 10.97 -10.48
C PRO A 114 -4.48 10.06 -11.32
N GLY A 115 -5.65 9.77 -10.80
CA GLY A 115 -6.62 8.87 -11.43
C GLY A 115 -6.44 7.39 -11.11
N PHE A 116 -5.54 7.02 -10.19
CA PHE A 116 -5.44 5.64 -9.69
C PHE A 116 -6.69 5.25 -8.88
N HIS A 117 -7.17 4.04 -9.13
CA HIS A 117 -8.18 3.37 -8.32
C HIS A 117 -7.74 1.93 -8.04
N GLY A 118 -7.78 1.50 -6.80
CA GLY A 118 -7.41 0.13 -6.43
C GLY A 118 -7.01 -0.01 -4.96
N GLN A 119 -6.71 -1.23 -4.55
CA GLN A 119 -5.89 -1.49 -3.37
C GLN A 119 -4.43 -1.28 -3.76
N ILE A 120 -3.63 -0.74 -2.84
CA ILE A 120 -2.22 -0.45 -3.11
C ILE A 120 -1.41 -1.68 -2.76
N THR A 121 -0.67 -2.22 -3.72
CA THR A 121 0.34 -3.24 -3.42
C THR A 121 1.52 -2.58 -2.70
N LEU A 122 1.98 -3.24 -1.65
CA LEU A 122 3.07 -2.80 -0.77
C LEU A 122 4.24 -3.76 -0.91
N GLU A 123 5.38 -3.25 -1.31
CA GLU A 123 6.65 -3.97 -1.33
C GLU A 123 7.29 -3.86 0.05
N LEU A 124 7.25 -4.92 0.86
CA LEU A 124 7.71 -4.90 2.23
C LEU A 124 8.91 -5.80 2.44
N THR A 125 9.86 -5.32 3.24
CA THR A 125 11.03 -6.11 3.66
C THR A 125 11.34 -5.89 5.14
N ASN A 126 11.88 -6.92 5.80
CA ASN A 126 12.40 -6.84 7.15
C ASN A 126 13.91 -6.52 7.09
N VAL A 127 14.30 -5.29 7.41
CA VAL A 127 15.70 -4.87 7.41
C VAL A 127 16.45 -5.23 8.68
N ASN A 128 15.80 -5.85 9.66
CA ASN A 128 16.51 -6.39 10.84
C ASN A 128 17.44 -7.53 10.43
N GLN A 129 18.49 -7.71 11.18
CA GLN A 129 19.46 -8.83 10.95
C GLN A 129 19.13 -10.08 11.78
N ARG A 130 18.36 -9.96 12.85
CA ARG A 130 18.17 -11.03 13.85
C ARG A 130 16.75 -11.18 14.36
N HIS A 131 15.85 -10.22 14.10
CA HIS A 131 14.49 -10.21 14.65
C HIS A 131 13.45 -10.39 13.55
N ASN A 132 12.55 -11.31 13.78
CA ASN A 132 11.35 -11.45 12.96
C ASN A 132 10.42 -10.27 13.21
N LEU A 133 9.63 -9.93 12.19
CA LEU A 133 8.48 -9.04 12.32
C LEU A 133 7.20 -9.85 12.19
N THR A 134 6.22 -9.50 13.00
CA THR A 134 4.88 -10.09 12.93
C THR A 134 3.95 -9.14 12.20
N LEU A 135 3.35 -9.61 11.12
CA LEU A 135 2.36 -8.89 10.33
C LEU A 135 0.98 -9.52 10.57
N LYS A 136 -0.04 -8.69 10.76
CA LYS A 136 -1.44 -9.12 10.95
C LYS A 136 -2.37 -8.34 10.04
N PRO A 137 -3.41 -8.96 9.46
CA PRO A 137 -4.48 -8.22 8.80
C PRO A 137 -5.06 -7.13 9.70
N GLY A 138 -5.41 -5.99 9.12
CA GLY A 138 -5.98 -4.87 9.84
C GLY A 138 -5.00 -4.03 10.68
N MET A 139 -3.73 -4.43 10.84
CA MET A 139 -2.74 -3.59 11.52
C MET A 139 -2.50 -2.29 10.76
N ARG A 140 -2.36 -1.15 11.46
CA ARG A 140 -1.97 0.12 10.82
C ARG A 140 -0.54 -0.01 10.28
N ILE A 141 -0.44 -0.03 8.95
CA ILE A 141 0.83 -0.27 8.27
C ILE A 141 1.47 1.02 7.77
N GLY A 142 0.68 1.92 7.26
CA GLY A 142 1.15 3.15 6.64
C GLY A 142 0.14 4.28 6.72
N GLN A 143 0.42 5.33 5.97
CA GLN A 143 -0.43 6.50 5.84
C GLN A 143 -0.36 7.05 4.41
N LEU A 144 -1.47 7.59 3.93
CA LEU A 144 -1.58 8.26 2.65
C LEU A 144 -1.59 9.76 2.83
N ARG A 145 -0.73 10.44 2.11
CA ARG A 145 -0.73 11.90 1.93
C ARG A 145 -1.22 12.22 0.53
N PHE A 146 -1.98 13.31 0.42
CA PHE A 146 -2.53 13.75 -0.87
C PHE A 146 -2.03 15.14 -1.20
N GLY A 147 -1.48 15.30 -2.39
CA GLY A 147 -1.02 16.58 -2.94
C GLY A 147 -1.97 17.09 -4.02
N ARG A 148 -2.35 18.38 -3.95
CA ARG A 148 -3.14 19.02 -5.00
C ARG A 148 -2.23 19.42 -6.15
N LEU A 149 -2.56 18.96 -7.35
CA LEU A 149 -1.88 19.38 -8.57
C LEU A 149 -2.32 20.79 -8.96
N LYS A 150 -1.39 21.56 -9.55
CA LYS A 150 -1.69 22.89 -10.08
C LYS A 150 -2.62 22.81 -11.29
N GLU A 151 -2.44 21.77 -12.11
CA GLU A 151 -3.22 21.52 -13.32
C GLU A 151 -3.52 20.03 -13.44
N VAL A 152 -4.61 19.68 -14.11
CA VAL A 152 -4.98 18.29 -14.38
C VAL A 152 -4.09 17.73 -15.50
N PRO A 153 -3.45 16.57 -15.33
CA PRO A 153 -2.62 15.99 -16.36
C PRO A 153 -3.45 15.57 -17.59
N THR A 154 -2.90 15.75 -18.76
CA THR A 154 -3.55 15.31 -20.01
C THR A 154 -3.61 13.79 -20.15
N ARG A 155 -2.68 13.07 -19.48
CA ARG A 155 -2.63 11.61 -19.38
C ARG A 155 -2.80 11.23 -17.91
N SER A 156 -3.99 10.78 -17.54
CA SER A 156 -4.25 10.25 -16.20
C SER A 156 -4.02 8.75 -16.14
N TYR A 157 -3.70 8.24 -14.97
CA TYR A 157 -3.54 6.80 -14.73
C TYR A 157 -4.81 6.00 -15.07
N ALA A 158 -5.99 6.61 -14.95
CA ALA A 158 -7.26 6.00 -15.35
C ALA A 158 -7.29 5.54 -16.82
N LYS A 159 -6.48 6.16 -17.70
CA LYS A 159 -6.40 5.81 -19.13
C LYS A 159 -5.25 4.86 -19.48
N THR A 160 -4.18 4.86 -18.70
CA THR A 160 -2.92 4.18 -19.06
C THR A 160 -2.39 3.25 -17.97
N GLY A 161 -3.02 3.24 -16.80
CA GLY A 161 -2.52 2.51 -15.64
C GLY A 161 -2.69 1.00 -15.75
N ARG A 162 -1.61 0.25 -15.47
CA ARG A 162 -1.59 -1.22 -15.53
C ARG A 162 -2.27 -1.88 -14.34
N TYR A 163 -2.32 -1.18 -13.20
CA TYR A 163 -2.80 -1.70 -11.91
C TYR A 163 -4.14 -1.08 -11.49
N MET A 164 -4.95 -0.68 -12.49
CA MET A 164 -6.28 -0.13 -12.24
C MET A 164 -7.24 -1.20 -11.72
N ASN A 165 -7.96 -0.86 -10.65
CA ASN A 165 -8.98 -1.70 -10.00
C ASN A 165 -8.41 -3.03 -9.43
N ASP A 166 -7.10 -3.12 -9.26
CA ASP A 166 -6.47 -4.29 -8.66
C ASP A 166 -6.92 -4.43 -7.20
N LYS A 167 -7.09 -5.69 -6.78
CA LYS A 167 -7.43 -6.10 -5.42
C LYS A 167 -6.42 -7.14 -4.93
N GLY A 168 -5.99 -6.98 -3.68
CA GLY A 168 -4.96 -7.83 -3.10
C GLY A 168 -3.55 -7.43 -3.55
N ALA A 169 -2.57 -8.23 -3.16
CA ALA A 169 -1.17 -8.08 -3.56
C ALA A 169 -0.99 -8.59 -4.99
N ILE A 170 -0.43 -7.76 -5.87
CA ILE A 170 -0.29 -8.07 -7.30
C ILE A 170 1.19 -8.04 -7.68
N PRO A 171 1.72 -9.13 -8.29
CA PRO A 171 3.07 -9.14 -8.84
C PRO A 171 3.24 -8.14 -9.99
N SER A 172 4.49 -7.83 -10.33
CA SER A 172 4.79 -6.96 -11.47
C SER A 172 4.17 -7.53 -12.77
N LYS A 173 3.47 -6.66 -13.48
CA LYS A 173 2.88 -6.98 -14.80
C LYS A 173 3.84 -6.69 -15.97
N GLY A 174 5.09 -6.36 -15.66
CA GLY A 174 6.12 -6.03 -16.66
C GLY A 174 6.14 -4.58 -17.08
#